data_7aa2fde15e4b1c792c812dd4ec492978
#
_entry.id   7aa2fde15e4b1c792c812dd4ec492978
#
_cell.length_a   1.000
_cell.length_b   1.000
_cell.length_c   1.000
_cell.angle_alpha   90.00
_cell.angle_beta   90.00
_cell.angle_gamma   90.00
#
_symmetry.space_group_name_H-M   'P 1'
#
loop_
_entity.id
_entity.type
_entity.pdbx_description
1 polymer ?
#
loop_
_entity_poly.entity_id
_entity_poly.type
_entity_poly.pdbx_seq_one_letter_code
_entity_poly.pdbx_strand_id
1 'polypeptide(L)'
;MSAEKELWDIYDADKNPTGETIDRYNFSLKPGQFHLAAIAVLITEDKKILITRRSMNKRWAAGLWEIPGGGVKAGENSEAAIYREILEETNIDLGDRKYEDFYTQKRESKESNSYFVDMYCFKISKKDILGVKVQEEEILESKIVSISELEDIAKRGEFLHFDNVKNFLYRCVG
;
A
#
# COMPACT_ATOMS: atom_id res chain seq x y z
N MET A 1 7.93 24.75 -12.29
CA MET A 1 6.65 24.19 -11.79
C MET A 1 6.87 23.77 -10.35
N SER A 2 6.07 24.32 -9.44
CA SER A 2 6.02 23.82 -8.07
C SER A 2 5.41 22.41 -8.12
N ALA A 3 6.08 21.43 -7.52
CA ALA A 3 5.47 20.13 -7.30
C ALA A 3 4.12 20.34 -6.58
N GLU A 4 3.09 19.72 -7.08
CA GLU A 4 1.76 19.80 -6.46
C GLU A 4 1.89 19.32 -5.01
N LYS A 5 1.52 20.17 -4.07
CA LYS A 5 1.64 19.88 -2.65
C LYS A 5 0.61 18.81 -2.29
N GLU A 6 1.07 17.61 -1.95
CA GLU A 6 0.17 16.56 -1.49
C GLU A 6 0.01 16.65 0.03
N LEU A 7 -1.23 16.77 0.48
CA LEU A 7 -1.57 16.83 1.90
C LEU A 7 -2.15 15.49 2.36
N TRP A 8 -1.82 15.13 3.58
CA TRP A 8 -2.44 14.04 4.32
C TRP A 8 -3.27 14.57 5.48
N ASP A 9 -4.38 13.94 5.77
CA ASP A 9 -5.12 14.17 7.00
C ASP A 9 -4.36 13.60 8.20
N ILE A 10 -4.44 14.30 9.33
CA ILE A 10 -3.92 13.81 10.60
C ILE A 10 -5.04 13.15 11.38
N TYR A 11 -4.77 11.95 11.88
CA TYR A 11 -5.67 11.14 12.70
C TYR A 11 -5.17 11.10 14.15
N ASP A 12 -6.09 10.92 15.09
CA ASP A 12 -5.77 10.63 16.48
C ASP A 12 -5.46 9.13 16.70
N ALA A 13 -5.19 8.75 17.94
CA ALA A 13 -4.84 7.37 18.30
C ALA A 13 -5.99 6.36 18.12
N ASP A 14 -7.24 6.83 17.99
CA ASP A 14 -8.44 6.04 17.74
C ASP A 14 -8.87 6.06 16.26
N LYS A 15 -7.99 6.56 15.39
CA LYS A 15 -8.23 6.67 13.94
C LYS A 15 -9.35 7.64 13.57
N ASN A 16 -9.60 8.66 14.38
CA ASN A 16 -10.51 9.74 14.03
C ASN A 16 -9.75 10.88 13.36
N PRO A 17 -10.25 11.45 12.26
CA PRO A 17 -9.67 12.64 11.65
C PRO A 17 -9.68 13.80 12.64
N THR A 18 -8.57 14.52 12.77
CA THR A 18 -8.47 15.68 13.68
C THR A 18 -8.93 16.99 13.04
N GLY A 19 -9.09 17.02 11.71
CA GLY A 19 -9.34 18.23 10.94
C GLY A 19 -8.06 18.98 10.53
N GLU A 20 -6.90 18.53 10.99
CA GLU A 20 -5.59 19.06 10.60
C GLU A 20 -4.99 18.26 9.45
N THR A 21 -4.15 18.90 8.65
CA THR A 21 -3.43 18.28 7.54
C THR A 21 -1.92 18.51 7.67
N ILE A 22 -1.16 17.67 6.98
CA ILE A 22 0.31 17.76 6.94
C ILE A 22 0.82 17.50 5.52
N ASP A 23 1.93 18.12 5.15
CA ASP A 23 2.58 17.92 3.87
C ASP A 23 3.27 16.54 3.82
N ARG A 24 2.90 15.70 2.84
CA ARG A 24 3.48 14.37 2.62
C ARG A 24 5.00 14.37 2.54
N TYR A 25 5.59 15.40 1.94
CA TYR A 25 7.02 15.44 1.66
C TYR A 25 7.85 16.16 2.74
N ASN A 26 7.18 16.78 3.67
CA ASN A 26 7.84 17.52 4.76
C ASN A 26 6.99 17.42 6.03
N PHE A 27 6.93 16.23 6.60
CA PHE A 27 6.11 15.99 7.78
C PHE A 27 6.94 15.54 8.98
N SER A 28 6.45 15.95 10.14
CA SER A 28 6.89 15.45 11.45
C SER A 28 5.65 15.39 12.34
N LEU A 29 5.17 14.18 12.60
CA LEU A 29 4.00 13.96 13.44
C LEU A 29 4.38 14.05 14.92
N LYS A 30 3.53 14.69 15.71
CA LYS A 30 3.67 14.73 17.18
C LYS A 30 3.22 13.40 17.79
N PRO A 31 3.64 13.07 19.03
CA PRO A 31 3.09 11.94 19.74
C PRO A 31 1.55 11.96 19.74
N GLY A 32 0.92 10.82 19.44
CA GLY A 32 -0.54 10.71 19.33
C GLY A 32 -1.13 11.18 18.00
N GLN A 33 -0.33 11.62 17.06
CA GLN A 33 -0.73 11.94 15.68
C GLN A 33 -0.32 10.84 14.72
N PHE A 34 -1.20 10.52 13.76
CA PHE A 34 -1.04 9.45 12.77
C PHE A 34 -1.43 9.96 11.39
N HIS A 35 -0.80 9.43 10.36
CA HIS A 35 -1.35 9.49 9.01
C HIS A 35 -1.99 8.16 8.61
N LEU A 36 -2.52 8.04 7.40
CA LEU A 36 -3.20 6.84 6.90
C LEU A 36 -2.61 6.40 5.56
N ALA A 37 -2.33 5.12 5.44
CA ALA A 37 -1.96 4.47 4.20
C ALA A 37 -2.96 3.36 3.87
N ALA A 38 -3.07 3.00 2.61
CA ALA A 38 -3.87 1.88 2.14
C ALA A 38 -3.03 0.98 1.23
N ILE A 39 -3.12 -0.33 1.42
CA ILE A 39 -2.48 -1.34 0.58
C ILE A 39 -3.48 -2.39 0.14
N ALA A 40 -3.25 -3.03 -1.00
CA ALA A 40 -4.13 -4.08 -1.52
C ALA A 40 -3.36 -5.35 -1.86
N VAL A 41 -3.75 -6.45 -1.24
CA VAL A 41 -3.38 -7.80 -1.65
C VAL A 41 -4.25 -8.16 -2.85
N LEU A 42 -3.64 -8.23 -4.02
CA LEU A 42 -4.30 -8.59 -5.28
C LEU A 42 -4.03 -10.06 -5.55
N ILE A 43 -5.06 -10.89 -5.39
CA ILE A 43 -4.92 -12.35 -5.41
C ILE A 43 -5.58 -12.96 -6.64
N THR A 44 -4.85 -13.87 -7.30
CA THR A 44 -5.33 -14.62 -8.45
C THR A 44 -6.20 -15.81 -8.02
N GLU A 45 -6.91 -16.41 -8.97
CA GLU A 45 -7.72 -17.61 -8.73
C GLU A 45 -6.87 -18.78 -8.19
N ASP A 46 -5.63 -18.93 -8.68
CA ASP A 46 -4.68 -19.95 -8.22
C ASP A 46 -3.85 -19.51 -6.98
N LYS A 47 -4.37 -18.54 -6.23
CA LYS A 47 -3.81 -18.08 -4.94
C LYS A 47 -2.41 -17.49 -5.01
N LYS A 48 -2.06 -16.87 -6.13
CA LYS A 48 -0.83 -16.09 -6.28
C LYS A 48 -1.11 -14.60 -6.03
N ILE A 49 -0.08 -13.87 -5.67
CA ILE A 49 -0.15 -12.48 -5.24
C ILE A 49 0.62 -11.60 -6.21
N LEU A 50 0.02 -10.47 -6.61
CA LEU A 50 0.74 -9.44 -7.35
C LEU A 50 1.54 -8.58 -6.36
N ILE A 51 2.84 -8.51 -6.58
CA ILE A 51 3.75 -7.63 -5.84
C ILE A 51 4.38 -6.62 -6.79
N THR A 52 4.74 -5.46 -6.26
CA THR A 52 5.41 -4.40 -7.00
C THR A 52 6.77 -4.10 -6.39
N ARG A 53 7.72 -3.67 -7.22
CA ARG A 53 9.05 -3.29 -6.79
C ARG A 53 9.20 -1.78 -6.87
N ARG A 54 9.59 -1.18 -5.77
CA ARG A 54 9.75 0.27 -5.66
C ARG A 54 10.83 0.78 -6.61
N SER A 55 10.57 1.89 -7.28
CA SER A 55 11.54 2.54 -8.16
C SER A 55 12.85 2.84 -7.41
N MET A 56 13.97 2.75 -8.13
CA MET A 56 15.29 3.09 -7.60
C MET A 56 15.43 4.59 -7.28
N ASN A 57 14.52 5.43 -7.80
CA ASN A 57 14.47 6.86 -7.53
C ASN A 57 13.78 7.23 -6.22
N LYS A 58 13.19 6.26 -5.52
CA LYS A 58 12.57 6.50 -4.21
C LYS A 58 13.61 6.87 -3.16
N ARG A 59 13.30 7.87 -2.34
CA ARG A 59 14.17 8.31 -1.22
C ARG A 59 14.29 7.28 -0.10
N TRP A 60 13.28 6.41 0.01
CA TRP A 60 13.19 5.42 1.06
C TRP A 60 12.79 4.06 0.49
N ALA A 61 13.44 3.00 0.98
CA ALA A 61 13.19 1.62 0.59
C ALA A 61 13.24 1.37 -0.94
N ALA A 62 14.11 2.10 -1.67
CA ALA A 62 14.28 1.94 -3.11
C ALA A 62 14.64 0.50 -3.46
N GLY A 63 14.02 -0.05 -4.51
CA GLY A 63 14.31 -1.38 -5.02
C GLY A 63 13.74 -2.54 -4.20
N LEU A 64 13.04 -2.29 -3.09
CA LEU A 64 12.36 -3.33 -2.34
C LEU A 64 11.03 -3.72 -2.97
N TRP A 65 10.67 -4.99 -2.82
CA TRP A 65 9.34 -5.48 -3.15
C TRP A 65 8.33 -5.11 -2.05
N GLU A 66 7.10 -4.88 -2.44
CA GLU A 66 6.01 -4.53 -1.51
C GLU A 66 4.65 -4.97 -2.03
N ILE A 67 3.66 -4.95 -1.15
CA ILE A 67 2.25 -4.97 -1.53
C ILE A 67 1.89 -3.58 -2.06
N PRO A 68 1.29 -3.46 -3.26
CA PRO A 68 0.97 -2.15 -3.85
C PRO A 68 -0.02 -1.34 -3.02
N GLY A 69 0.13 -0.03 -3.07
CA GLY A 69 -0.68 0.95 -2.36
C GLY A 69 0.08 2.22 -2.07
N GLY A 70 -0.50 3.10 -1.27
CA GLY A 70 0.12 4.38 -0.96
C GLY A 70 -0.60 5.17 0.12
N GLY A 71 -0.21 6.42 0.28
CA GLY A 71 -0.80 7.34 1.25
C GLY A 71 -2.20 7.78 0.87
N VAL A 72 -3.06 7.87 1.87
CA VAL A 72 -4.41 8.41 1.70
C VAL A 72 -4.33 9.93 1.71
N LYS A 73 -4.77 10.57 0.65
CA LYS A 73 -4.74 12.04 0.51
C LYS A 73 -5.77 12.69 1.45
N ALA A 74 -5.51 13.93 1.85
CA ALA A 74 -6.45 14.71 2.62
C ALA A 74 -7.83 14.80 1.95
N GLY A 75 -8.89 14.53 2.70
CA GLY A 75 -10.28 14.49 2.22
C GLY A 75 -10.69 13.19 1.54
N GLU A 76 -9.76 12.26 1.32
CA GLU A 76 -9.99 10.93 0.74
C GLU A 76 -10.17 9.90 1.87
N ASN A 77 -11.01 8.90 1.68
CA ASN A 77 -11.02 7.73 2.56
C ASN A 77 -10.08 6.63 2.01
N SER A 78 -9.74 5.64 2.81
CA SER A 78 -8.81 4.61 2.40
C SER A 78 -9.33 3.72 1.28
N GLU A 79 -10.64 3.49 1.21
CA GLU A 79 -11.26 2.73 0.12
C GLU A 79 -11.08 3.45 -1.23
N ALA A 80 -11.41 4.75 -1.30
CA ALA A 80 -11.18 5.55 -2.50
C ALA A 80 -9.69 5.62 -2.86
N ALA A 81 -8.81 5.76 -1.86
CA ALA A 81 -7.36 5.77 -2.05
C ALA A 81 -6.84 4.48 -2.67
N ILE A 82 -7.30 3.32 -2.19
CA ILE A 82 -6.79 2.05 -2.70
C ILE A 82 -7.21 1.79 -4.15
N TYR A 83 -8.44 2.14 -4.53
CA TYR A 83 -8.87 2.05 -5.93
C TYR A 83 -8.00 2.94 -6.84
N ARG A 84 -7.72 4.16 -6.40
CA ARG A 84 -6.85 5.11 -7.11
C ARG A 84 -5.41 4.60 -7.23
N GLU A 85 -4.81 4.19 -6.12
CA GLU A 85 -3.41 3.73 -6.08
C GLU A 85 -3.18 2.49 -6.95
N ILE A 86 -4.08 1.51 -6.90
CA ILE A 86 -3.95 0.31 -7.72
C ILE A 86 -4.05 0.63 -9.21
N LEU A 87 -4.96 1.51 -9.59
CA LEU A 87 -5.08 1.96 -10.97
C LEU A 87 -3.82 2.72 -11.43
N GLU A 88 -3.33 3.64 -10.62
CA GLU A 88 -2.13 4.44 -10.93
C GLU A 88 -0.87 3.57 -11.04
N GLU A 89 -0.64 2.68 -10.07
CA GLU A 89 0.59 1.89 -10.00
C GLU A 89 0.62 0.68 -10.93
N THR A 90 -0.53 0.06 -11.21
CA THR A 90 -0.58 -1.23 -11.93
C THR A 90 -1.43 -1.22 -13.20
N ASN A 91 -2.18 -0.16 -13.43
CA ASN A 91 -3.19 -0.08 -14.49
C ASN A 91 -4.35 -1.08 -14.34
N ILE A 92 -4.49 -1.72 -13.19
CA ILE A 92 -5.66 -2.55 -12.88
C ILE A 92 -6.79 -1.64 -12.40
N ASP A 93 -7.87 -1.59 -13.16
CA ASP A 93 -9.10 -0.94 -12.76
C ASP A 93 -9.95 -1.92 -11.94
N LEU A 94 -10.01 -1.71 -10.63
CA LEU A 94 -10.84 -2.53 -9.74
C LEU A 94 -12.34 -2.31 -9.97
N GLY A 95 -12.72 -1.18 -10.57
CA GLY A 95 -14.09 -0.85 -10.90
C GLY A 95 -15.01 -0.93 -9.69
N ASP A 96 -16.11 -1.69 -9.80
CA ASP A 96 -17.09 -1.90 -8.72
C ASP A 96 -16.79 -3.15 -7.87
N ARG A 97 -15.61 -3.73 -8.00
CA ARG A 97 -15.22 -4.93 -7.22
C ARG A 97 -15.26 -4.63 -5.74
N LYS A 98 -15.83 -5.57 -5.00
CA LYS A 98 -15.76 -5.57 -3.54
C LYS A 98 -14.49 -6.29 -3.10
N TYR A 99 -13.90 -5.81 -2.00
CA TYR A 99 -12.82 -6.53 -1.35
C TYR A 99 -13.37 -7.76 -0.62
N GLU A 100 -12.59 -8.83 -0.60
CA GLU A 100 -12.93 -10.09 0.06
C GLU A 100 -12.63 -10.06 1.57
N ASP A 101 -11.63 -9.28 1.96
CA ASP A 101 -11.18 -9.14 3.33
C ASP A 101 -10.59 -7.74 3.58
N PHE A 102 -10.64 -7.32 4.83
CA PHE A 102 -10.18 -6.02 5.29
C PHE A 102 -9.56 -6.10 6.67
N TYR A 103 -8.50 -5.35 6.92
CA TYR A 103 -7.88 -5.23 8.23
C TYR A 103 -7.20 -3.87 8.38
N THR A 104 -7.35 -3.25 9.55
CA THR A 104 -6.60 -2.04 9.91
C THR A 104 -5.50 -2.39 10.90
N GLN A 105 -4.28 -1.94 10.62
CA GLN A 105 -3.15 -2.06 11.52
C GLN A 105 -2.66 -0.68 11.95
N LYS A 106 -2.45 -0.52 13.26
CA LYS A 106 -1.82 0.66 13.85
C LYS A 106 -0.31 0.42 13.96
N ARG A 107 0.48 1.32 13.43
CA ARG A 107 1.94 1.31 13.50
C ARG A 107 2.44 2.55 14.22
N GLU A 108 2.93 2.38 15.44
CA GLU A 108 3.51 3.46 16.24
C GLU A 108 5.01 3.54 16.02
N SER A 109 5.51 4.74 15.81
CA SER A 109 6.92 5.03 15.65
C SER A 109 7.37 6.03 16.69
N LYS A 110 8.56 5.83 17.24
CA LYS A 110 9.22 6.82 18.11
C LYS A 110 9.81 8.00 17.32
N GLU A 111 9.86 7.90 15.99
CA GLU A 111 10.53 8.84 15.09
C GLU A 111 9.55 9.72 14.29
N SER A 112 8.46 10.17 14.90
CA SER A 112 7.52 11.11 14.26
C SER A 112 6.83 10.62 12.97
N ASN A 113 6.71 9.31 12.81
CA ASN A 113 6.09 8.67 11.64
C ASN A 113 5.14 7.52 12.04
N SER A 114 4.19 7.82 12.91
CA SER A 114 3.13 6.87 13.27
C SER A 114 2.01 6.90 12.21
N TYR A 115 1.44 5.75 11.89
CA TYR A 115 0.39 5.67 10.90
C TYR A 115 -0.50 4.44 11.06
N PHE A 116 -1.70 4.54 10.51
CA PHE A 116 -2.57 3.39 10.28
C PHE A 116 -2.37 2.88 8.86
N VAL A 117 -2.49 1.56 8.69
CA VAL A 117 -2.55 0.93 7.37
C VAL A 117 -3.85 0.18 7.24
N ASP A 118 -4.64 0.58 6.28
CA ASP A 118 -5.83 -0.16 5.86
C ASP A 118 -5.43 -1.15 4.76
N MET A 119 -5.64 -2.43 5.02
CA MET A 119 -5.28 -3.53 4.14
C MET A 119 -6.53 -4.13 3.52
N TYR A 120 -6.54 -4.22 2.22
CA TYR A 120 -7.64 -4.76 1.42
C TYR A 120 -7.20 -6.01 0.66
N CYS A 121 -8.08 -6.98 0.49
CA CYS A 121 -7.86 -8.14 -0.35
C CYS A 121 -8.85 -8.12 -1.52
N PHE A 122 -8.35 -8.12 -2.75
CA PHE A 122 -9.16 -8.19 -3.97
C PHE A 122 -8.78 -9.38 -4.84
N LYS A 123 -9.78 -10.00 -5.45
CA LYS A 123 -9.54 -10.97 -6.52
C LYS A 123 -9.22 -10.26 -7.83
N ILE A 124 -8.19 -10.75 -8.52
CA ILE A 124 -7.84 -10.31 -9.88
C ILE A 124 -7.88 -11.49 -10.85
N SER A 125 -8.19 -11.18 -12.11
CA SER A 125 -8.31 -12.13 -13.20
C SER A 125 -7.04 -12.20 -14.05
N LYS A 126 -6.96 -13.19 -14.93
CA LYS A 126 -5.91 -13.25 -15.96
C LYS A 126 -5.91 -12.02 -16.87
N LYS A 127 -7.10 -11.49 -17.17
CA LYS A 127 -7.25 -10.26 -17.96
C LYS A 127 -6.62 -9.06 -17.25
N ASP A 128 -6.82 -8.93 -15.93
CA ASP A 128 -6.19 -7.88 -15.13
C ASP A 128 -4.66 -7.98 -15.20
N ILE A 129 -4.12 -9.19 -15.02
CA ILE A 129 -2.67 -9.44 -15.07
C ILE A 129 -2.08 -9.08 -16.43
N LEU A 130 -2.75 -9.45 -17.52
CA LEU A 130 -2.31 -9.10 -18.88
C LEU A 130 -2.36 -7.61 -19.15
N GLY A 131 -3.22 -6.87 -18.47
CA GLY A 131 -3.36 -5.42 -18.56
C GLY A 131 -2.41 -4.63 -17.66
N VAL A 132 -1.59 -5.30 -16.84
CA VAL A 132 -0.66 -4.61 -15.91
C VAL A 132 0.33 -3.77 -16.69
N LYS A 133 0.37 -2.49 -16.32
CA LYS A 133 1.34 -1.51 -16.80
C LYS A 133 1.78 -0.67 -15.62
N VAL A 134 3.04 -0.81 -15.24
CA VAL A 134 3.57 -0.10 -14.08
C VAL A 134 3.83 1.37 -14.36
N GLN A 135 3.62 2.21 -13.34
CA GLN A 135 3.99 3.61 -13.35
C GLN A 135 5.50 3.71 -13.08
N GLU A 136 6.30 3.90 -14.11
CA GLU A 136 7.77 3.80 -14.05
C GLU A 136 8.45 4.73 -13.04
N GLU A 137 7.84 5.88 -12.74
CA GLU A 137 8.35 6.82 -11.74
C GLU A 137 8.25 6.27 -10.32
N GLU A 138 7.24 5.45 -10.06
CA GLU A 138 6.93 4.88 -8.74
C GLU A 138 7.36 3.42 -8.61
N ILE A 139 7.17 2.65 -9.69
CA ILE A 139 7.30 1.19 -9.73
C ILE A 139 8.31 0.77 -10.80
N LEU A 140 9.33 0.01 -10.40
CA LEU A 140 10.34 -0.53 -11.30
C LEU A 140 9.79 -1.72 -12.12
N GLU A 141 9.11 -2.64 -11.44
CA GLU A 141 8.52 -3.84 -12.04
C GLU A 141 7.41 -4.42 -11.17
N SER A 142 6.62 -5.32 -11.73
CA SER A 142 5.63 -6.10 -11.00
C SER A 142 5.84 -7.60 -11.22
N LYS A 143 5.34 -8.42 -10.31
CA LYS A 143 5.50 -9.87 -10.36
C LYS A 143 4.29 -10.57 -9.73
N ILE A 144 3.90 -11.71 -10.29
CA ILE A 144 2.92 -12.62 -9.67
C ILE A 144 3.71 -13.74 -9.00
N VAL A 145 3.53 -13.90 -7.70
CA VAL A 145 4.29 -14.86 -6.89
C VAL A 145 3.37 -15.70 -6.01
N SER A 146 3.79 -16.92 -5.71
CA SER A 146 3.18 -17.70 -4.64
C SER A 146 3.56 -17.14 -3.27
N ILE A 147 2.84 -17.52 -2.23
CA ILE A 147 3.19 -17.13 -0.87
C ILE A 147 4.59 -17.62 -0.49
N SER A 148 4.98 -18.81 -0.92
CA SER A 148 6.32 -19.36 -0.67
C SER A 148 7.43 -18.54 -1.35
N GLU A 149 7.23 -18.14 -2.60
CA GLU A 149 8.17 -17.27 -3.30
C GLU A 149 8.29 -15.90 -2.61
N LEU A 150 7.16 -15.35 -2.12
CA LEU A 150 7.15 -14.09 -1.39
C LEU A 150 7.92 -14.21 -0.06
N GLU A 151 7.73 -15.31 0.67
CA GLU A 151 8.49 -15.60 1.89
C GLU A 151 10.01 -15.69 1.62
N ASP A 152 10.40 -16.28 0.51
CA ASP A 152 11.83 -16.36 0.13
C ASP A 152 12.41 -14.97 -0.19
N ILE A 153 11.64 -14.11 -0.86
CA ILE A 153 12.02 -12.70 -1.07
C ILE A 153 12.18 -11.98 0.27
N ALA A 154 11.24 -12.20 1.20
CA ALA A 154 11.30 -11.60 2.54
C ALA A 154 12.51 -12.10 3.36
N LYS A 155 12.84 -13.39 3.31
CA LYS A 155 14.02 -13.96 3.98
C LYS A 155 15.34 -13.35 3.49
N ARG A 156 15.39 -12.91 2.23
CA ARG A 156 16.56 -12.20 1.69
C ARG A 156 16.60 -10.72 2.08
N GLY A 157 15.62 -10.24 2.85
CA GLY A 157 15.51 -8.82 3.22
C GLY A 157 15.08 -7.89 2.08
N GLU A 158 14.49 -8.44 1.03
CA GLU A 158 14.10 -7.71 -0.18
C GLU A 158 12.60 -7.32 -0.20
N PHE A 159 11.85 -7.64 0.84
CA PHE A 159 10.42 -7.34 0.93
C PHE A 159 10.11 -6.40 2.08
N LEU A 160 9.46 -5.29 1.75
CA LEU A 160 9.13 -4.23 2.70
C LEU A 160 8.01 -4.65 3.67
N HIS A 161 8.26 -4.49 4.98
CA HIS A 161 7.27 -4.70 6.04
C HIS A 161 6.62 -6.10 6.06
N PHE A 162 7.32 -7.13 5.65
CA PHE A 162 6.77 -8.50 5.59
C PHE A 162 6.13 -8.93 6.93
N ASP A 163 6.82 -8.73 8.05
CA ASP A 163 6.29 -9.13 9.37
C ASP A 163 4.98 -8.43 9.74
N ASN A 164 4.76 -7.25 9.20
CA ASN A 164 3.52 -6.49 9.44
C ASN A 164 2.35 -6.96 8.58
N VAL A 165 2.62 -7.50 7.39
CA VAL A 165 1.56 -7.88 6.43
C VAL A 165 1.33 -9.39 6.35
N LYS A 166 2.25 -10.23 6.82
CA LYS A 166 2.22 -11.68 6.62
C LYS A 166 0.94 -12.36 7.10
N ASN A 167 0.41 -11.97 8.24
CA ASN A 167 -0.82 -12.58 8.77
C ASN A 167 -2.03 -12.28 7.90
N PHE A 168 -2.11 -11.07 7.34
CA PHE A 168 -3.14 -10.69 6.40
C PHE A 168 -2.97 -11.41 5.04
N LEU A 169 -1.72 -11.54 4.56
CA LEU A 169 -1.42 -12.33 3.36
C LEU A 169 -1.89 -13.78 3.49
N TYR A 170 -1.59 -14.43 4.62
CA TYR A 170 -2.05 -15.80 4.88
C TYR A 170 -3.57 -15.92 4.91
N ARG A 171 -4.27 -14.94 5.44
CA ARG A 171 -5.74 -14.89 5.40
C ARG A 171 -6.26 -14.79 3.97
N CYS A 172 -5.65 -13.95 3.13
CA CYS A 172 -6.06 -13.76 1.75
C CYS A 172 -5.86 -15.01 0.89
N VAL A 173 -4.78 -15.76 1.09
CA VAL A 173 -4.50 -16.99 0.32
C VAL A 173 -5.22 -18.21 0.89
N GLY A 174 -5.68 -18.11 2.10
CA GLY A 174 -6.58 -19.01 2.84
C GLY A 174 -6.35 -20.42 2.84
#